data_ecc115ee48e6762ccfc2cdb8cd2c4db0
#
_entry.id   ecc115ee48e6762ccfc2cdb8cd2c4db0
#
_cell.length_a   1.000
_cell.length_b   1.000
_cell.length_c   1.000
_cell.angle_alpha   90.00
_cell.angle_beta   90.00
_cell.angle_gamma   90.00
#
_symmetry.space_group_name_H-M   'P 1'
#
loop_
_entity.id
_entity.type
_entity.pdbx_description
1 polymer ?
#
loop_
_entity_poly.entity_id
_entity_poly.type
_entity_poly.pdbx_seq_one_letter_code
_entity_poly.pdbx_strand_id
1 'polypeptide(L)'
;MNNLLIDTDVILDFFFDRMPHSEYAAMVLSLCEQNEINGFVTPVICCNVYYLLRQTAPHAKVIGKMRQLLSILDILPMDRNVVMQAIDSGFGDFEDALQNYSALEYGKIDVVITRNVKDYRKSSLGVFTPEHFLKVFEAQRK
;
A
#
# COMPACT_ATOMS: atom_id res chain seq x y z
N MET A 1 -0.83 -15.38 4.01
CA MET A 1 -0.67 -14.21 3.11
C MET A 1 -1.74 -13.16 3.37
N ASN A 2 -1.97 -12.86 4.64
CA ASN A 2 -3.10 -12.03 5.04
C ASN A 2 -2.74 -10.60 5.40
N ASN A 3 -1.46 -10.28 5.58
CA ASN A 3 -1.01 -8.94 5.94
C ASN A 3 -0.32 -8.29 4.76
N LEU A 4 -0.94 -7.23 4.23
CA LEU A 4 -0.52 -6.59 2.99
C LEU A 4 -0.14 -5.14 3.22
N LEU A 5 0.99 -4.72 2.66
CA LEU A 5 1.30 -3.29 2.53
C LEU A 5 0.78 -2.82 1.18
N ILE A 6 -0.08 -1.83 1.17
CA ILE A 6 -0.72 -1.32 -0.04
C ILE A 6 -0.08 0.00 -0.43
N ASP A 7 0.54 0.03 -1.61
CA ASP A 7 1.30 1.18 -2.09
C ASP A 7 0.38 2.31 -2.57
N THR A 8 0.93 3.49 -2.66
CA THR A 8 0.23 4.73 -3.05
C THR A 8 -0.53 4.58 -4.36
N ASP A 9 0.09 3.98 -5.39
CA ASP A 9 -0.52 3.88 -6.71
C ASP A 9 -1.85 3.10 -6.69
N VAL A 10 -1.94 2.07 -5.87
CA VAL A 10 -3.15 1.26 -5.75
C VAL A 10 -4.28 2.08 -5.12
N ILE A 11 -3.96 2.83 -4.06
CA ILE A 11 -4.94 3.69 -3.38
C ILE A 11 -5.45 4.79 -4.33
N LEU A 12 -4.53 5.39 -5.09
CA LEU A 12 -4.89 6.44 -6.04
C LEU A 12 -5.69 5.89 -7.22
N ASP A 13 -5.39 4.67 -7.68
CA ASP A 13 -6.20 4.02 -8.70
C ASP A 13 -7.66 3.90 -8.26
N PHE A 14 -7.87 3.60 -6.98
CA PHE A 14 -9.22 3.54 -6.43
C PHE A 14 -9.87 4.93 -6.37
N PHE A 15 -9.21 5.90 -5.77
CA PHE A 15 -9.79 7.24 -5.60
C PHE A 15 -10.03 7.98 -6.91
N PHE A 16 -9.14 7.81 -7.90
CA PHE A 16 -9.26 8.46 -9.21
C PHE A 16 -9.98 7.60 -10.24
N ASP A 17 -10.45 6.42 -9.85
CA ASP A 17 -11.16 5.48 -10.73
C ASP A 17 -10.39 5.20 -12.04
N ARG A 18 -9.11 4.91 -11.91
CA ARG A 18 -8.23 4.65 -13.06
C ARG A 18 -8.45 3.25 -13.62
N MET A 19 -9.19 3.15 -14.72
CA MET A 19 -9.45 1.86 -15.37
C MET A 19 -8.22 1.35 -16.11
N PRO A 20 -7.97 0.05 -16.16
CA PRO A 20 -8.72 -1.04 -15.51
C PRO A 20 -8.32 -1.31 -14.07
N HIS A 21 -7.38 -0.53 -13.53
CA HIS A 21 -6.75 -0.79 -12.22
C HIS A 21 -7.71 -0.57 -11.06
N SER A 22 -8.66 0.37 -11.19
CA SER A 22 -9.55 0.73 -10.09
C SER A 22 -10.42 -0.43 -9.62
N GLU A 23 -10.81 -1.33 -10.52
CA GLU A 23 -11.61 -2.49 -10.14
C GLU A 23 -10.84 -3.42 -9.21
N TYR A 24 -9.59 -3.71 -9.54
CA TYR A 24 -8.74 -4.56 -8.71
C TYR A 24 -8.40 -3.90 -7.39
N ALA A 25 -8.11 -2.59 -7.41
CA ALA A 25 -7.86 -1.83 -6.19
C ALA A 25 -9.08 -1.87 -5.27
N ALA A 26 -10.27 -1.66 -5.82
CA ALA A 26 -11.52 -1.70 -5.05
C ALA A 26 -11.75 -3.08 -4.42
N MET A 27 -11.44 -4.15 -5.14
CA MET A 27 -11.59 -5.52 -4.62
C MET A 27 -10.64 -5.79 -3.46
N VAL A 28 -9.37 -5.36 -3.56
CA VAL A 28 -8.41 -5.50 -2.47
C VAL A 28 -8.89 -4.72 -1.23
N LEU A 29 -9.32 -3.47 -1.41
CA LEU A 29 -9.81 -2.65 -0.30
C LEU A 29 -11.09 -3.23 0.31
N SER A 30 -11.96 -3.82 -0.51
CA SER A 30 -13.16 -4.49 -0.02
C SER A 30 -12.82 -5.69 0.88
N LEU A 31 -11.80 -6.46 0.52
CA LEU A 31 -11.33 -7.57 1.37
C LEU A 31 -10.82 -7.06 2.72
N CYS A 32 -10.15 -5.90 2.72
CA CYS A 32 -9.72 -5.25 3.97
C CYS A 32 -10.92 -4.84 4.82
N GLU A 33 -11.92 -4.23 4.19
CA GLU A 33 -13.13 -3.79 4.89
C GLU A 33 -13.88 -4.96 5.53
N GLN A 34 -13.89 -6.10 4.84
CA GLN A 34 -14.54 -7.31 5.31
C GLN A 34 -13.71 -8.11 6.31
N ASN A 35 -12.53 -7.61 6.67
CA ASN A 35 -11.60 -8.28 7.59
C ASN A 35 -11.12 -9.66 7.09
N GLU A 36 -11.14 -9.89 5.79
CA GLU A 36 -10.60 -11.11 5.21
C GLU A 36 -9.08 -11.04 5.03
N ILE A 37 -8.55 -9.82 4.90
CA ILE A 37 -7.13 -9.54 4.89
C ILE A 37 -6.90 -8.29 5.74
N ASN A 38 -5.66 -8.09 6.17
CA ASN A 38 -5.26 -6.91 6.92
C ASN A 38 -4.42 -6.02 6.01
N GLY A 39 -4.93 -4.84 5.71
CA GLY A 39 -4.25 -3.87 4.87
C GLY A 39 -3.52 -2.82 5.71
N PHE A 40 -2.33 -2.47 5.25
CA PHE A 40 -1.48 -1.49 5.93
C PHE A 40 -0.98 -0.47 4.93
N VAL A 41 -0.79 0.74 5.42
CA VAL A 41 -0.09 1.82 4.71
C VAL A 41 1.00 2.36 5.63
N THR A 42 1.78 3.33 5.15
CA THR A 42 2.79 4.02 5.95
C THR A 42 2.45 5.50 6.05
N PRO A 43 3.06 6.25 6.98
CA PRO A 43 2.90 7.70 7.02
C PRO A 43 3.27 8.38 5.70
N VAL A 44 4.29 7.87 4.99
CA VAL A 44 4.69 8.42 3.69
C VAL A 44 3.60 8.19 2.65
N ILE A 45 3.02 7.01 2.60
CA ILE A 45 1.88 6.72 1.71
C ILE A 45 0.72 7.67 2.01
N CYS A 46 0.41 7.90 3.28
CA CYS A 46 -0.65 8.83 3.68
C CYS A 46 -0.37 10.24 3.16
N CYS A 47 0.88 10.73 3.29
CA CYS A 47 1.25 12.05 2.76
C CYS A 47 1.11 12.12 1.25
N ASN A 48 1.56 11.10 0.54
CA ASN A 48 1.47 11.06 -0.92
C ASN A 48 0.02 11.07 -1.39
N VAL A 49 -0.83 10.26 -0.77
CA VAL A 49 -2.27 10.22 -1.08
C VAL A 49 -2.89 11.58 -0.83
N TYR A 50 -2.59 12.19 0.31
CA TYR A 50 -3.13 13.51 0.65
C TYR A 50 -2.80 14.55 -0.43
N TYR A 51 -1.52 14.70 -0.76
CA TYR A 51 -1.10 15.75 -1.68
C TYR A 51 -1.59 15.54 -3.11
N LEU A 52 -1.70 14.31 -3.55
CA LEU A 52 -2.21 14.01 -4.88
C LEU A 52 -3.74 14.21 -4.95
N LEU A 53 -4.48 13.88 -3.93
CA LEU A 53 -5.92 14.17 -3.88
C LEU A 53 -6.19 15.66 -3.77
N ARG A 54 -5.31 16.41 -3.09
CA ARG A 54 -5.45 17.88 -2.97
C ARG A 54 -5.37 18.61 -4.30
N GLN A 55 -4.78 18.00 -5.31
CA GLN A 55 -4.72 18.60 -6.64
C GLN A 55 -6.11 18.76 -7.27
N THR A 56 -7.09 17.95 -6.84
CA THR A 56 -8.43 17.94 -7.43
C THR A 56 -9.56 18.19 -6.43
N ALA A 57 -9.24 18.35 -5.13
CA ALA A 57 -10.26 18.50 -4.10
C ALA A 57 -9.76 19.35 -2.94
N PRO A 58 -10.66 20.04 -2.22
CA PRO A 58 -10.27 20.86 -1.07
C PRO A 58 -9.87 20.00 0.14
N HIS A 59 -9.13 20.61 1.06
CA HIS A 59 -8.58 19.95 2.24
C HIS A 59 -9.62 19.15 3.02
N ALA A 60 -10.76 19.75 3.34
CA ALA A 60 -11.77 19.09 4.16
C ALA A 60 -12.28 17.80 3.52
N LYS A 61 -12.46 17.82 2.18
CA LYS A 61 -12.92 16.65 1.44
C LYS A 61 -11.84 15.56 1.42
N VAL A 62 -10.58 15.94 1.25
CA VAL A 62 -9.47 14.99 1.23
C VAL A 62 -9.31 14.33 2.60
N ILE A 63 -9.38 15.11 3.69
CA ILE A 63 -9.30 14.55 5.05
C ILE A 63 -10.44 13.57 5.30
N GLY A 64 -11.64 13.86 4.82
CA GLY A 64 -12.77 12.93 4.93
C GLY A 64 -12.50 11.60 4.23
N LYS A 65 -11.93 11.65 3.02
CA LYS A 65 -11.56 10.44 2.27
C LYS A 65 -10.47 9.64 2.99
N MET A 66 -9.48 10.33 3.54
CA MET A 66 -8.41 9.67 4.28
C MET A 66 -8.93 9.02 5.56
N ARG A 67 -9.87 9.66 6.25
CA ARG A 67 -10.49 9.07 7.44
C ARG A 67 -11.23 7.78 7.09
N GLN A 68 -11.96 7.77 5.98
CA GLN A 68 -12.63 6.56 5.50
C GLN A 68 -11.61 5.47 5.15
N LEU A 69 -10.53 5.82 4.46
CA LEU A 69 -9.48 4.87 4.12
C LEU A 69 -8.88 4.23 5.37
N LEU A 70 -8.56 5.04 6.38
CA LEU A 70 -7.92 4.56 7.60
C LEU A 70 -8.91 3.88 8.56
N SER A 71 -10.20 3.85 8.23
CA SER A 71 -11.15 3.01 8.96
C SER A 71 -11.03 1.53 8.55
N ILE A 72 -10.39 1.25 7.40
CA ILE A 72 -10.22 -0.12 6.91
C ILE A 72 -8.75 -0.53 6.76
N LEU A 73 -7.82 0.41 6.87
CA LEU A 73 -6.38 0.14 6.80
C LEU A 73 -5.70 0.60 8.08
N ASP A 74 -4.63 -0.08 8.45
CA ASP A 74 -3.80 0.31 9.57
C ASP A 74 -2.51 0.97 9.08
N ILE A 75 -1.76 1.59 9.99
CA ILE A 75 -0.54 2.33 9.65
C ILE A 75 0.66 1.63 10.28
N LEU A 76 1.66 1.32 9.46
CA LEU A 76 2.94 0.81 9.95
C LEU A 76 3.74 1.95 10.57
N PRO A 77 4.40 1.71 11.71
CA PRO A 77 5.32 2.71 12.26
C PRO A 77 6.52 2.92 11.34
N MET A 78 7.07 4.11 11.37
CA MET A 78 8.24 4.46 10.57
C MET A 78 9.16 5.32 11.44
N ASP A 79 10.16 4.69 12.04
CA ASP A 79 11.06 5.33 12.98
C ASP A 79 12.43 5.61 12.35
N ARG A 80 13.37 6.10 13.19
CA ARG A 80 14.73 6.42 12.75
C ARG A 80 15.42 5.20 12.11
N ASN A 81 15.23 4.00 12.68
CA ASN A 81 15.90 2.81 12.18
C ASN A 81 15.44 2.48 10.75
N VAL A 82 14.16 2.61 10.46
CA VAL A 82 13.62 2.42 9.11
C VAL A 82 14.25 3.40 8.13
N VAL A 83 14.34 4.67 8.51
CA VAL A 83 14.91 5.71 7.64
C VAL A 83 16.39 5.43 7.35
N MET A 84 17.15 5.05 8.38
CA MET A 84 18.57 4.75 8.20
C MET A 84 18.81 3.52 7.32
N GLN A 85 18.00 2.48 7.47
CA GLN A 85 18.07 1.32 6.60
C GLN A 85 17.75 1.69 5.14
N ALA A 86 16.75 2.54 4.94
CA ALA A 86 16.38 3.00 3.59
C ALA A 86 17.53 3.79 2.94
N ILE A 87 18.21 4.67 3.70
CA ILE A 87 19.34 5.45 3.21
C ILE A 87 20.46 4.52 2.74
N ASP A 88 20.74 3.47 3.49
CA ASP A 88 21.84 2.54 3.23
C ASP A 88 21.48 1.40 2.28
N SER A 89 20.25 1.41 1.74
CA SER A 89 19.74 0.32 0.91
C SER A 89 20.21 0.42 -0.54
N GLY A 90 20.02 -0.68 -1.27
CA GLY A 90 20.28 -0.69 -2.70
C GLY A 90 19.07 -0.30 -3.56
N PHE A 91 17.98 0.20 -2.95
CA PHE A 91 16.81 0.64 -3.70
C PHE A 91 17.10 1.89 -4.52
N GLY A 92 16.55 1.94 -5.73
CA GLY A 92 16.69 3.10 -6.59
C GLY A 92 15.77 4.25 -6.23
N ASP A 93 14.73 4.00 -5.44
CA ASP A 93 13.75 4.99 -4.99
C ASP A 93 13.66 4.98 -3.47
N PHE A 94 13.81 6.17 -2.86
CA PHE A 94 13.84 6.29 -1.40
C PHE A 94 12.49 5.97 -0.76
N GLU A 95 11.38 6.38 -1.40
CA GLU A 95 10.05 6.07 -0.85
C GLU A 95 9.80 4.57 -0.82
N ASP A 96 10.17 3.87 -1.89
CA ASP A 96 10.01 2.41 -1.95
C ASP A 96 10.87 1.72 -0.89
N ALA A 97 12.08 2.25 -0.66
CA ALA A 97 12.94 1.74 0.40
C ALA A 97 12.30 1.94 1.78
N LEU A 98 11.71 3.10 2.04
CA LEU A 98 11.01 3.36 3.31
C LEU A 98 9.86 2.38 3.52
N GLN A 99 9.05 2.13 2.48
CA GLN A 99 7.96 1.17 2.56
C GLN A 99 8.49 -0.23 2.86
N ASN A 100 9.52 -0.65 2.13
CA ASN A 100 10.12 -1.96 2.30
C ASN A 100 10.61 -2.19 3.73
N TYR A 101 11.38 -1.24 4.26
CA TYR A 101 11.96 -1.40 5.60
C TYR A 101 10.96 -1.20 6.73
N SER A 102 9.91 -0.40 6.51
CA SER A 102 8.78 -0.36 7.44
C SER A 102 8.10 -1.72 7.55
N ALA A 103 7.89 -2.38 6.41
CA ALA A 103 7.27 -3.70 6.39
C ALA A 103 8.15 -4.76 7.06
N LEU A 104 9.45 -4.74 6.76
CA LEU A 104 10.40 -5.70 7.35
C LEU A 104 10.55 -5.49 8.85
N GLU A 105 10.61 -4.24 9.30
CA GLU A 105 10.73 -3.92 10.73
C GLU A 105 9.51 -4.39 11.52
N TYR A 106 8.32 -4.23 10.94
CA TYR A 106 7.09 -4.72 11.53
C TYR A 106 7.10 -6.24 11.68
N GLY A 107 7.69 -6.93 10.71
CA GLY A 107 7.94 -8.38 10.79
C GLY A 107 6.75 -9.27 10.46
N LYS A 108 5.58 -8.71 10.20
CA LYS A 108 4.34 -9.47 9.95
C LYS A 108 3.73 -9.21 8.59
N ILE A 109 4.35 -8.37 7.76
CA ILE A 109 3.85 -8.13 6.40
C ILE A 109 4.26 -9.30 5.50
N ASP A 110 3.28 -9.84 4.81
CA ASP A 110 3.51 -10.98 3.91
C ASP A 110 3.82 -10.52 2.49
N VAL A 111 3.12 -9.48 2.01
CA VAL A 111 3.16 -9.08 0.60
C VAL A 111 3.03 -7.57 0.48
N VAL A 112 3.77 -6.99 -0.46
CA VAL A 112 3.57 -5.60 -0.91
C VAL A 112 2.66 -5.63 -2.15
N ILE A 113 1.61 -4.84 -2.14
CA ILE A 113 0.69 -4.70 -3.27
C ILE A 113 0.98 -3.39 -3.98
N THR A 114 1.45 -3.48 -5.23
CA THR A 114 1.85 -2.32 -6.02
C THR A 114 1.72 -2.64 -7.51
N ARG A 115 1.51 -1.62 -8.34
CA ARG A 115 1.62 -1.80 -9.79
C ARG A 115 3.07 -1.75 -10.27
N ASN A 116 3.97 -1.17 -9.46
CA ASN A 116 5.37 -0.99 -9.80
C ASN A 116 6.23 -2.10 -9.21
N VAL A 117 5.95 -3.34 -9.59
CA VAL A 117 6.63 -4.52 -9.05
C VAL A 117 8.14 -4.43 -9.21
N LYS A 118 8.62 -3.86 -10.32
CA LYS A 118 10.05 -3.72 -10.60
C LYS A 118 10.79 -2.87 -9.55
N ASP A 119 10.11 -1.88 -8.98
CA ASP A 119 10.72 -0.98 -8.01
C ASP A 119 11.03 -1.69 -6.69
N TYR A 120 10.39 -2.83 -6.45
CA TYR A 120 10.60 -3.65 -5.25
C TYR A 120 11.40 -4.92 -5.51
N ARG A 121 12.07 -5.04 -6.67
CA ARG A 121 12.80 -6.26 -7.03
C ARG A 121 13.89 -6.65 -6.03
N LYS A 122 14.38 -5.68 -5.23
CA LYS A 122 15.39 -5.93 -4.19
C LYS A 122 14.80 -6.30 -2.85
N SER A 123 13.46 -6.32 -2.74
CA SER A 123 12.79 -6.69 -1.50
C SER A 123 12.86 -8.20 -1.29
N SER A 124 12.97 -8.60 -0.03
CA SER A 124 12.84 -10.00 0.38
C SER A 124 11.37 -10.40 0.57
N LEU A 125 10.45 -9.44 0.47
CA LEU A 125 9.01 -9.71 0.60
C LEU A 125 8.42 -10.15 -0.74
N GLY A 126 7.29 -10.84 -0.70
CA GLY A 126 6.47 -11.06 -1.88
C GLY A 126 5.96 -9.73 -2.40
N VAL A 127 5.93 -9.55 -3.71
CA VAL A 127 5.44 -8.31 -4.34
C VAL A 127 4.48 -8.69 -5.46
N PHE A 128 3.23 -8.26 -5.35
CA PHE A 128 2.20 -8.59 -6.32
C PHE A 128 1.47 -7.34 -6.78
N THR A 129 1.00 -7.35 -8.03
CA THR A 129 -0.02 -6.38 -8.46
C THR A 129 -1.35 -6.75 -7.79
N PRO A 130 -2.30 -5.80 -7.70
CA PRO A 130 -3.64 -6.12 -7.19
C PRO A 130 -4.28 -7.28 -7.93
N GLU A 131 -4.22 -7.28 -9.26
CA GLU A 131 -4.79 -8.35 -10.08
C GLU A 131 -4.16 -9.70 -9.75
N HIS A 132 -2.84 -9.77 -9.69
CA HIS A 132 -2.11 -11.01 -9.39
C HIS A 132 -2.43 -11.50 -7.98
N PHE A 133 -2.44 -10.58 -7.01
CA PHE A 133 -2.79 -10.94 -5.63
C PHE A 133 -4.18 -11.58 -5.56
N LEU A 134 -5.16 -10.97 -6.22
CA LEU A 134 -6.52 -11.47 -6.19
C LEU A 134 -6.64 -12.87 -6.78
N LYS A 135 -5.90 -13.16 -7.85
CA LYS A 135 -5.87 -14.50 -8.44
C LYS A 135 -5.29 -15.53 -7.46
N VAL A 136 -4.19 -15.20 -6.82
CA VAL A 136 -3.55 -16.09 -5.84
C VAL A 136 -4.45 -16.28 -4.63
N PHE A 137 -5.05 -15.21 -4.12
CA PHE A 137 -5.94 -15.26 -2.96
C PHE A 137 -7.15 -16.14 -3.25
N GLU A 138 -7.77 -15.96 -4.40
CA GLU A 138 -8.95 -16.77 -4.80
C GLU A 138 -8.58 -18.25 -4.93
N ALA A 139 -7.43 -18.56 -5.50
CA ALA A 139 -6.97 -19.94 -5.63
C ALA A 139 -6.74 -20.59 -4.27
N GLN A 140 -6.26 -19.86 -3.29
CA GLN A 140 -5.99 -20.38 -1.94
C GLN A 140 -7.26 -20.61 -1.13
N ARG A 141 -8.37 -19.97 -1.49
CA ARG A 141 -9.65 -20.13 -0.78
C ARG A 141 -10.36 -21.42 -1.12
N LYS A 142 -10.00 -22.06 -2.22
CA LYS A 142 -10.68 -23.28 -2.70
C LYS A 142 -10.16 -24.56 -2.03
#